data_5cc2b23795271c8d52f1cc76b204a60f
#
_entry.id   5cc2b23795271c8d52f1cc76b204a60f
#
_cell.length_a   1.000
_cell.length_b   1.000
_cell.length_c   1.000
_cell.angle_alpha   90.00
_cell.angle_beta   90.00
_cell.angle_gamma   90.00
#
_symmetry.space_group_name_H-M   'P 1'
#
loop_
_entity.id
_entity.type
_entity.pdbx_description
1 polymer ?
#
loop_
_entity_poly.entity_id
_entity_poly.type
_entity_poly.pdbx_seq_one_letter_code
_entity_poly.pdbx_strand_id
1 'polypeptide(L)'
;MKRIAIMNNGTLPIPSVLGGAVETLVQLLVDTNEKEKQMQLEILSIDNVNAREKAKEYRYTHFHFVSTSSILNRMTDFLKRCYNFIALRTGLPFIGYCYASALVRFIKNCNNIDAVLLEGSSINADYIKRKTALPVIQRIHNVPPHSLRHWDDLNAKSTDLYLGI
;
A
#
# COMPACT_ATOMS: atom_id res chain seq x y z
N MET A 1 16.57 -14.06 3.52
CA MET A 1 15.29 -13.69 4.15
C MET A 1 14.50 -12.89 3.12
N LYS A 2 13.20 -13.19 2.93
CA LYS A 2 12.37 -12.45 1.97
C LYS A 2 12.08 -11.06 2.48
N ARG A 3 12.07 -10.07 1.58
CA ARG A 3 11.83 -8.67 1.89
C ARG A 3 10.52 -8.20 1.25
N ILE A 4 9.55 -7.86 2.07
CA ILE A 4 8.18 -7.55 1.65
C ILE A 4 7.88 -6.08 1.91
N ALA A 5 7.47 -5.34 0.87
CA ALA A 5 6.96 -3.99 1.02
C ALA A 5 5.45 -4.04 1.31
N ILE A 6 5.01 -3.35 2.36
CA ILE A 6 3.61 -3.29 2.77
C ILE A 6 3.08 -1.87 2.65
N MET A 7 1.89 -1.73 2.09
CA MET A 7 1.19 -0.45 1.97
C MET A 7 -0.28 -0.63 2.35
N ASN A 8 -0.78 0.22 3.25
CA ASN A 8 -2.21 0.35 3.54
C ASN A 8 -2.86 1.42 2.65
N ASN A 9 -4.11 1.78 2.95
CA ASN A 9 -4.85 2.82 2.20
C ASN A 9 -4.30 4.24 2.36
N GLY A 10 -3.34 4.47 3.26
CA GLY A 10 -2.78 5.79 3.53
C GLY A 10 -3.74 6.75 4.24
N THR A 11 -4.71 6.23 4.98
CA THR A 11 -5.65 7.04 5.78
C THR A 11 -5.21 7.18 7.22
N LEU A 12 -4.67 6.13 7.80
CA LEU A 12 -4.16 6.09 9.18
C LEU A 12 -2.72 5.58 9.19
N PRO A 13 -1.92 5.97 10.20
CA PRO A 13 -0.51 5.58 10.27
C PRO A 13 -0.32 4.14 10.74
N ILE A 14 0.81 3.56 10.34
CA ILE A 14 1.38 2.32 10.88
C ILE A 14 2.74 2.67 11.49
N PRO A 15 3.06 2.31 12.73
CA PRO A 15 2.27 1.55 13.70
C PRO A 15 0.91 2.17 14.05
N SER A 16 -0.05 1.32 14.45
CA SER A 16 -1.44 1.71 14.70
C SER A 16 -1.57 2.50 16.02
N VAL A 17 -1.24 3.78 15.98
CA VAL A 17 -1.34 4.70 17.13
C VAL A 17 -2.66 5.47 17.20
N LEU A 18 -3.43 5.48 16.11
CA LEU A 18 -4.73 6.13 16.00
C LEU A 18 -5.88 5.12 15.88
N GLY A 19 -5.58 3.82 16.03
CA GLY A 19 -6.55 2.74 15.79
C GLY A 19 -6.67 2.41 14.29
N GLY A 20 -7.82 1.85 13.91
CA GLY A 20 -8.10 1.35 12.57
C GLY A 20 -7.93 -0.17 12.45
N ALA A 21 -8.94 -0.84 11.87
CA ALA A 21 -8.94 -2.30 11.78
C ALA A 21 -7.78 -2.83 10.91
N VAL A 22 -7.56 -2.21 9.75
CA VAL A 22 -6.49 -2.60 8.83
C VAL A 22 -5.12 -2.36 9.44
N GLU A 23 -4.93 -1.19 10.04
CA GLU A 23 -3.67 -0.80 10.70
C GLU A 23 -3.35 -1.71 11.89
N THR A 24 -4.38 -2.13 12.63
CA THR A 24 -4.22 -3.09 13.74
C THR A 24 -3.82 -4.47 13.23
N LEU A 25 -4.40 -4.93 12.11
CA LEU A 25 -4.00 -6.20 11.50
C LEU A 25 -2.57 -6.17 10.99
N VAL A 26 -2.14 -5.08 10.36
CA VAL A 26 -0.73 -4.90 9.95
C VAL A 26 0.17 -4.85 11.18
N GLN A 27 -0.26 -4.18 12.26
CA GLN A 27 0.48 -4.14 13.53
C GLN A 27 0.70 -5.56 14.09
N LEU A 28 -0.34 -6.40 14.11
CA LEU A 28 -0.22 -7.79 14.56
C LEU A 28 0.76 -8.61 13.70
N LEU A 29 0.73 -8.39 12.38
CA LEU A 29 1.70 -9.02 11.47
C LEU A 29 3.13 -8.59 11.81
N VAL A 30 3.35 -7.30 12.04
CA VAL A 30 4.66 -6.75 12.43
C VAL A 30 5.11 -7.34 13.77
N ASP A 31 4.26 -7.30 14.78
CA ASP A 31 4.58 -7.79 16.13
C ASP A 31 4.91 -9.30 16.13
N THR A 32 4.22 -10.06 15.29
CA THR A 32 4.50 -11.50 15.11
C THR A 32 5.85 -11.69 14.40
N ASN A 33 6.09 -10.95 13.31
CA ASN A 33 7.34 -11.06 12.57
C ASN A 33 8.57 -10.61 13.39
N GLU A 34 8.44 -9.63 14.29
CA GLU A 34 9.52 -9.23 15.20
C GLU A 34 9.94 -10.37 16.14
N LYS A 35 8.99 -11.24 16.54
CA LYS A 35 9.25 -12.42 17.36
C LYS A 35 9.84 -13.57 16.55
N GLU A 36 9.24 -13.87 15.40
CA GLU A 36 9.57 -15.04 14.58
C GLU A 36 10.73 -14.78 13.60
N LYS A 37 10.96 -13.53 13.21
CA LYS A 37 12.06 -13.08 12.34
C LYS A 37 12.13 -13.81 10.99
N GLN A 38 10.95 -14.06 10.40
CA GLN A 38 10.85 -14.82 9.14
C GLN A 38 11.08 -13.95 7.91
N MET A 39 10.71 -12.67 7.99
CA MET A 39 10.75 -11.74 6.87
C MET A 39 11.37 -10.41 7.28
N GLN A 40 11.90 -9.67 6.31
CA GLN A 40 12.21 -8.27 6.47
C GLN A 40 11.01 -7.47 5.94
N LEU A 41 10.38 -6.67 6.79
CA LEU A 41 9.21 -5.89 6.42
C LEU A 41 9.60 -4.43 6.18
N GLU A 42 9.14 -3.89 5.06
CA GLU A 42 9.31 -2.49 4.66
C GLU A 42 7.93 -1.84 4.59
N ILE A 43 7.56 -1.06 5.59
CA ILE A 43 6.20 -0.51 5.71
C ILE A 43 6.17 0.94 5.24
N LEU A 44 5.39 1.21 4.20
CA LEU A 44 5.04 2.57 3.84
C LEU A 44 3.87 3.04 4.71
N SER A 45 4.05 4.14 5.41
CA SER A 45 3.06 4.73 6.30
C SER A 45 2.90 6.22 6.05
N ILE A 46 1.73 6.76 6.35
CA ILE A 46 1.57 8.21 6.43
C ILE A 46 2.32 8.76 7.65
N ASP A 47 2.82 9.97 7.50
CA ASP A 47 3.61 10.61 8.54
C ASP A 47 2.77 10.97 9.78
N ASN A 48 3.23 10.51 10.93
CA ASN A 48 2.65 10.82 12.24
C ASN A 48 3.72 10.72 13.33
N VAL A 49 3.78 11.72 14.22
CA VAL A 49 4.81 11.82 15.24
C VAL A 49 4.81 10.61 16.18
N ASN A 50 3.64 10.21 16.68
CA ASN A 50 3.52 9.08 17.61
C ASN A 50 3.87 7.74 16.91
N ALA A 51 3.52 7.59 15.63
CA ALA A 51 3.89 6.41 14.86
C ALA A 51 5.40 6.33 14.62
N ARG A 52 6.07 7.47 14.40
CA ARG A 52 7.54 7.53 14.31
C ARG A 52 8.23 7.08 15.60
N GLU A 53 7.73 7.54 16.75
CA GLU A 53 8.29 7.13 18.04
C GLU A 53 8.10 5.63 18.27
N LYS A 54 6.88 5.11 18.05
CA LYS A 54 6.61 3.69 18.20
C LYS A 54 7.39 2.81 17.21
N ALA A 55 7.65 3.30 16.00
CA ALA A 55 8.43 2.59 14.98
C ALA A 55 9.88 2.30 15.44
N LYS A 56 10.45 3.07 16.38
CA LYS A 56 11.80 2.84 16.91
C LYS A 56 11.93 1.56 17.76
N GLU A 57 10.82 0.99 18.19
CA GLU A 57 10.78 -0.24 18.97
C GLU A 57 11.07 -1.49 18.12
N TYR A 58 10.93 -1.39 16.79
CA TYR A 58 11.04 -2.51 15.83
C TYR A 58 12.45 -2.60 15.25
N ARG A 59 12.98 -3.82 15.14
CA ARG A 59 14.32 -4.12 14.64
C ARG A 59 14.36 -4.74 13.26
N TYR A 60 13.36 -5.58 12.95
CA TYR A 60 13.26 -6.32 11.69
C TYR A 60 12.26 -5.71 10.71
N THR A 61 11.54 -4.69 11.16
CA THR A 61 10.59 -3.91 10.36
C THR A 61 11.08 -2.48 10.21
N HIS A 62 11.19 -2.02 8.98
CA HIS A 62 11.55 -0.65 8.66
C HIS A 62 10.33 0.15 8.23
N PHE A 63 10.15 1.34 8.79
CA PHE A 63 9.02 2.21 8.49
C PHE A 63 9.47 3.41 7.66
N HIS A 64 8.77 3.64 6.54
CA HIS A 64 8.99 4.75 5.62
C HIS A 64 7.80 5.70 5.68
N PHE A 65 8.00 6.83 6.33
CA PHE A 65 6.94 7.81 6.55
C PHE A 65 6.85 8.81 5.40
N VAL A 66 5.62 8.96 4.85
CA VAL A 66 5.32 9.85 3.73
C VAL A 66 4.35 10.92 4.17
N SER A 67 4.72 12.18 4.00
CA SER A 67 3.81 13.30 4.20
C SER A 67 2.84 13.40 3.02
N THR A 68 1.56 13.20 3.29
CA THR A 68 0.47 13.35 2.31
C THR A 68 -0.27 14.70 2.45
N SER A 69 0.05 15.47 3.47
CA SER A 69 -0.68 16.70 3.85
C SER A 69 -0.36 17.93 3.00
N SER A 70 0.64 17.87 2.12
CA SER A 70 1.00 19.00 1.25
C SER A 70 -0.17 19.38 0.33
N ILE A 71 -0.46 20.68 0.20
CA ILE A 71 -1.46 21.22 -0.72
C ILE A 71 -1.20 20.73 -2.15
N LEU A 72 0.07 20.70 -2.57
CA LEU A 72 0.48 20.22 -3.88
C LEU A 72 0.12 18.73 -4.08
N ASN A 73 0.31 17.89 -3.08
CA ASN A 73 -0.08 16.48 -3.14
C ASN A 73 -1.60 16.33 -3.27
N ARG A 74 -2.37 17.12 -2.53
CA ARG A 74 -3.84 17.09 -2.59
C ARG A 74 -4.36 17.54 -3.96
N MET A 75 -3.80 18.60 -4.53
CA MET A 75 -4.14 19.05 -5.89
C MET A 75 -3.76 18.01 -6.94
N THR A 76 -2.56 17.45 -6.83
CA THR A 76 -2.10 16.41 -7.75
C THR A 76 -2.98 15.17 -7.67
N ASP A 77 -3.35 14.72 -6.47
CA ASP A 77 -4.23 13.57 -6.30
C ASP A 77 -5.66 13.84 -6.77
N PHE A 78 -6.15 15.06 -6.66
CA PHE A 78 -7.42 15.46 -7.26
C PHE A 78 -7.40 15.33 -8.79
N LEU A 79 -6.37 15.86 -9.46
CA LEU A 79 -6.21 15.74 -10.91
C LEU A 79 -6.09 14.26 -11.34
N LYS A 80 -5.34 13.46 -10.59
CA LYS A 80 -5.23 12.01 -10.83
C LYS A 80 -6.58 11.31 -10.64
N ARG A 81 -7.41 11.74 -9.69
CA ARG A 81 -8.77 11.23 -9.51
C ARG A 81 -9.64 11.51 -10.72
N CYS A 82 -9.60 12.74 -11.25
CA CYS A 82 -10.33 13.11 -12.47
C CYS A 82 -9.87 12.25 -13.67
N TYR A 83 -8.56 12.10 -13.85
CA TYR A 83 -8.02 11.24 -14.89
C TYR A 83 -8.48 9.78 -14.71
N ASN A 84 -8.34 9.21 -13.52
CA ASN A 84 -8.72 7.83 -13.24
C ASN A 84 -10.22 7.58 -13.44
N PHE A 85 -11.07 8.58 -13.21
CA PHE A 85 -12.49 8.52 -13.52
C PHE A 85 -12.75 8.39 -15.03
N ILE A 86 -11.99 9.09 -15.86
CA ILE A 86 -12.03 8.94 -17.33
C ILE A 86 -11.46 7.59 -17.74
N ALA A 87 -10.33 7.20 -17.16
CA ALA A 87 -9.66 5.94 -17.44
C ALA A 87 -10.57 4.72 -17.19
N LEU A 88 -11.42 4.78 -16.16
CA LEU A 88 -12.44 3.76 -15.89
C LEU A 88 -13.42 3.52 -17.06
N ARG A 89 -13.74 4.57 -17.80
CA ARG A 89 -14.71 4.51 -18.90
C ARG A 89 -14.07 4.21 -20.25
N THR A 90 -12.78 4.51 -20.39
CA THR A 90 -12.06 4.41 -21.66
C THR A 90 -11.09 3.23 -21.72
N GLY A 91 -10.94 2.47 -20.63
CA GLY A 91 -9.97 1.36 -20.54
C GLY A 91 -8.51 1.80 -20.47
N LEU A 92 -8.25 3.11 -20.26
CA LEU A 92 -6.89 3.60 -20.08
C LEU A 92 -6.29 3.12 -18.74
N PRO A 93 -4.96 2.97 -18.66
CA PRO A 93 -4.31 2.52 -17.43
C PRO A 93 -4.42 3.56 -16.32
N PHE A 94 -4.62 3.12 -15.10
CA PHE A 94 -4.68 4.00 -13.93
C PHE A 94 -3.35 4.65 -13.61
N ILE A 95 -3.43 5.87 -13.03
CA ILE A 95 -2.29 6.57 -12.47
C ILE A 95 -2.34 6.46 -10.95
N GLY A 96 -1.24 6.02 -10.33
CA GLY A 96 -1.14 5.92 -8.89
C GLY A 96 -1.19 7.28 -8.18
N TYR A 97 -1.92 7.36 -7.10
CA TYR A 97 -1.93 8.52 -6.21
C TYR A 97 -0.54 8.79 -5.63
N CYS A 98 -0.34 9.94 -5.02
CA CYS A 98 0.97 10.35 -4.48
C CYS A 98 1.52 9.32 -3.49
N TYR A 99 0.69 8.72 -2.66
CA TYR A 99 1.07 7.69 -1.72
C TYR A 99 1.60 6.41 -2.42
N ALA A 100 0.86 5.88 -3.41
CA ALA A 100 1.32 4.74 -4.21
C ALA A 100 2.57 5.07 -5.04
N SER A 101 2.68 6.30 -5.53
CA SER A 101 3.87 6.77 -6.24
C SER A 101 5.10 6.85 -5.33
N ALA A 102 4.90 7.15 -4.04
CA ALA A 102 5.98 7.09 -3.05
C ALA A 102 6.48 5.66 -2.83
N LEU A 103 5.56 4.68 -2.75
CA LEU A 103 5.93 3.26 -2.67
C LEU A 103 6.76 2.83 -3.89
N VAL A 104 6.29 3.14 -5.10
CA VAL A 104 7.03 2.79 -6.33
C VAL A 104 8.42 3.41 -6.35
N ARG A 105 8.55 4.67 -5.92
CA ARG A 105 9.85 5.33 -5.82
C ARG A 105 10.76 4.65 -4.80
N PHE A 106 10.22 4.32 -3.63
CA PHE A 106 10.94 3.57 -2.61
C PHE A 106 11.44 2.23 -3.16
N ILE A 107 10.56 1.42 -3.78
CA ILE A 107 10.91 0.11 -4.34
C ILE A 107 12.02 0.23 -5.39
N LYS A 108 11.95 1.25 -6.26
CA LYS A 108 12.99 1.47 -7.31
C LYS A 108 14.35 1.85 -6.74
N ASN A 109 14.36 2.50 -5.59
CA ASN A 109 15.60 2.87 -4.90
C ASN A 109 16.13 1.73 -4.01
N CYS A 110 15.31 0.72 -3.74
CA CYS A 110 15.61 -0.40 -2.87
C CYS A 110 15.74 -1.67 -3.72
N ASN A 111 16.95 -2.07 -4.03
CA ASN A 111 17.23 -3.13 -5.03
C ASN A 111 16.81 -4.56 -4.64
N ASN A 112 16.17 -4.78 -3.48
CA ASN A 112 15.98 -6.13 -2.94
C ASN A 112 14.57 -6.36 -2.36
N ILE A 113 13.52 -5.81 -2.97
CA ILE A 113 12.14 -6.12 -2.58
C ILE A 113 11.67 -7.34 -3.38
N ASP A 114 11.19 -8.37 -2.69
CA ASP A 114 10.71 -9.62 -3.31
C ASP A 114 9.23 -9.55 -3.71
N ALA A 115 8.40 -8.84 -2.95
CA ALA A 115 6.97 -8.71 -3.23
C ALA A 115 6.37 -7.47 -2.55
N VAL A 116 5.18 -7.09 -3.00
CA VAL A 116 4.38 -6.01 -2.43
C VAL A 116 3.09 -6.57 -1.84
N LEU A 117 2.81 -6.26 -0.58
CA LEU A 117 1.54 -6.55 0.07
C LEU A 117 0.71 -5.27 0.17
N LEU A 118 -0.48 -5.29 -0.40
CA LEU A 118 -1.45 -4.20 -0.35
C LEU A 118 -2.57 -4.55 0.63
N GLU A 119 -2.78 -3.68 1.60
CA GLU A 119 -3.81 -3.82 2.61
C GLU A 119 -5.02 -2.96 2.27
N GLY A 120 -6.12 -3.61 1.96
CA GLY A 120 -7.45 -2.99 1.83
C GLY A 120 -7.75 -2.22 0.55
N SER A 121 -6.81 -1.92 -0.34
CA SER A 121 -7.11 -1.17 -1.55
C SER A 121 -6.59 -1.78 -2.82
N SER A 122 -7.51 -2.02 -3.72
CA SER A 122 -7.25 -2.60 -5.03
C SER A 122 -6.75 -1.60 -6.09
N ILE A 123 -7.10 -0.32 -6.00
CA ILE A 123 -6.83 0.70 -7.04
C ILE A 123 -5.36 0.81 -7.43
N ASN A 124 -4.46 0.56 -6.51
CA ASN A 124 -3.05 0.75 -6.72
C ASN A 124 -2.33 -0.49 -7.27
N ALA A 125 -2.98 -1.67 -7.30
CA ALA A 125 -2.34 -2.92 -7.70
C ALA A 125 -1.82 -2.86 -9.14
N ASP A 126 -2.67 -2.49 -10.09
CA ASP A 126 -2.30 -2.33 -11.51
C ASP A 126 -1.13 -1.34 -11.69
N TYR A 127 -1.24 -0.18 -11.05
CA TYR A 127 -0.19 0.82 -11.14
C TYR A 127 1.15 0.31 -10.58
N ILE A 128 1.15 -0.32 -9.42
CA ILE A 128 2.35 -0.84 -8.76
C ILE A 128 2.94 -1.97 -9.60
N LYS A 129 2.12 -2.93 -10.05
CA LYS A 129 2.57 -4.06 -10.89
C LYS A 129 3.26 -3.57 -12.16
N ARG A 130 2.64 -2.64 -12.89
CA ARG A 130 3.22 -2.08 -14.13
C ARG A 130 4.52 -1.28 -13.91
N LYS A 131 4.69 -0.67 -12.73
CA LYS A 131 5.85 0.19 -12.44
C LYS A 131 7.01 -0.53 -11.77
N THR A 132 6.77 -1.68 -11.14
CA THR A 132 7.78 -2.42 -10.38
C THR A 132 8.06 -3.80 -10.94
N ALA A 133 7.12 -4.39 -11.68
CA ALA A 133 7.11 -5.79 -12.14
C ALA A 133 7.21 -6.83 -11.00
N LEU A 134 7.07 -6.42 -9.74
CA LEU A 134 7.11 -7.30 -8.58
C LEU A 134 5.79 -8.08 -8.43
N PRO A 135 5.81 -9.23 -7.76
CA PRO A 135 4.60 -9.89 -7.29
C PRO A 135 3.79 -8.95 -6.38
N VAL A 136 2.49 -8.84 -6.65
CA VAL A 136 1.55 -8.05 -5.87
C VAL A 136 0.56 -8.98 -5.18
N ILE A 137 0.53 -8.90 -3.86
CA ILE A 137 -0.40 -9.64 -3.00
C ILE A 137 -1.41 -8.64 -2.47
N GLN A 138 -2.69 -8.97 -2.52
CA GLN A 138 -3.74 -8.14 -1.91
C GLN A 138 -4.45 -8.87 -0.79
N ARG A 139 -4.58 -8.21 0.36
CA ARG A 139 -5.47 -8.64 1.43
C ARG A 139 -6.72 -7.76 1.43
N ILE A 140 -7.86 -8.38 1.09
CA ILE A 140 -9.14 -7.70 0.95
C ILE A 140 -9.93 -7.87 2.24
N HIS A 141 -10.30 -6.75 2.85
CA HIS A 141 -11.06 -6.70 4.10
C HIS A 141 -12.57 -6.49 3.88
N ASN A 142 -12.96 -6.04 2.69
CA ASN A 142 -14.35 -5.77 2.34
C ASN A 142 -14.63 -6.26 0.91
N VAL A 143 -15.81 -6.80 0.70
CA VAL A 143 -16.29 -7.12 -0.66
C VAL A 143 -16.49 -5.81 -1.42
N PRO A 144 -15.84 -5.63 -2.59
CA PRO A 144 -16.05 -4.44 -3.40
C PRO A 144 -17.53 -4.31 -3.81
N PRO A 145 -18.10 -3.11 -3.85
CA PRO A 145 -19.46 -2.93 -4.33
C PRO A 145 -19.56 -3.35 -5.80
N HIS A 146 -20.64 -4.06 -6.16
CA HIS A 146 -20.88 -4.62 -7.49
C HIS A 146 -20.80 -3.60 -8.65
N SER A 147 -20.89 -2.31 -8.35
CA SER A 147 -20.75 -1.21 -9.32
C SER A 147 -19.31 -0.99 -9.84
N LEU A 148 -18.33 -1.67 -9.28
CA LEU A 148 -16.91 -1.51 -9.60
C LEU A 148 -16.32 -2.70 -10.38
N ARG A 149 -17.15 -3.52 -11.03
CA ARG A 149 -16.71 -4.75 -11.74
C ARG A 149 -15.52 -4.54 -12.69
N HIS A 150 -15.47 -3.42 -13.40
CA HIS A 150 -14.36 -3.14 -14.31
C HIS A 150 -13.04 -2.88 -13.54
N TRP A 151 -13.12 -2.37 -12.33
CA TRP A 151 -11.99 -2.23 -11.43
C TRP A 151 -11.49 -3.58 -10.93
N ASP A 152 -12.43 -4.47 -10.63
CA ASP A 152 -12.11 -5.80 -10.13
C ASP A 152 -11.38 -6.60 -11.20
N ASP A 153 -11.76 -6.49 -12.48
CA ASP A 153 -11.10 -7.17 -13.59
C ASP A 153 -9.67 -6.71 -13.83
N LEU A 154 -9.42 -5.39 -13.79
CA LEU A 154 -8.07 -4.83 -13.94
C LEU A 154 -7.18 -5.20 -12.75
N ASN A 155 -7.71 -5.15 -11.56
CA ASN A 155 -6.97 -5.48 -10.35
C ASN A 155 -6.76 -6.99 -10.22
N ALA A 156 -7.74 -7.81 -10.62
CA ALA A 156 -7.60 -9.26 -10.66
C ALA A 156 -6.43 -9.68 -11.55
N LYS A 157 -6.29 -9.04 -12.73
CA LYS A 157 -5.18 -9.31 -13.65
C LYS A 157 -3.81 -8.85 -13.13
N SER A 158 -3.80 -7.90 -12.22
CA SER A 158 -2.56 -7.29 -11.69
C SER A 158 -2.16 -7.82 -10.32
N THR A 159 -3.00 -8.65 -9.71
CA THR A 159 -2.76 -9.25 -8.40
C THR A 159 -2.37 -10.71 -8.56
N ASP A 160 -1.21 -11.08 -8.05
CA ASP A 160 -0.70 -12.45 -8.14
C ASP A 160 -1.33 -13.38 -7.08
N LEU A 161 -1.75 -12.81 -5.94
CA LEU A 161 -2.37 -13.56 -4.85
C LEU A 161 -3.38 -12.69 -4.09
N TYR A 162 -4.58 -13.24 -3.87
CA TYR A 162 -5.60 -12.68 -2.99
C TYR A 162 -5.64 -13.41 -1.66
N LEU A 163 -5.60 -12.66 -0.58
CA LEU A 163 -5.87 -13.14 0.76
C LEU A 163 -7.23 -12.56 1.20
N GLY A 164 -8.23 -13.43 1.29
CA GLY A 164 -9.54 -13.09 1.87
C GLY A 164 -9.53 -13.28 3.38
N ILE A 165 -10.27 -12.45 4.09
CA ILE A 165 -10.60 -12.64 5.51
C ILE A 165 -12.10 -12.86 5.62
#